data_5ffd088646a7fc94dbf6d54668255a5a
#
_entry.id   5ffd088646a7fc94dbf6d54668255a5a
#
_cell.length_a   1.000
_cell.length_b   1.000
_cell.length_c   1.000
_cell.angle_alpha   90.00
_cell.angle_beta   90.00
_cell.angle_gamma   90.00
#
_symmetry.space_group_name_H-M   'P 1'
#
loop_
_entity.id
_entity.type
_entity.pdbx_description
1 polymer ?
#
loop_
_entity_poly.entity_id
_entity_poly.type
_entity_poly.pdbx_seq_one_letter_code
_entity_poly.pdbx_strand_id
1 'polypeptide(L)'
;MYSEDRCTNWTEFDPAWAEALAVYKRFDGRISKNPDFPKIIALPTLEGFLRPCSLDQVESKLREIIPEYIEGLRAVFILGGTQKQLKSWGSSVTTYGHYWRSCIFLHAYPSEGRRLNPTQLRTYFIRNVLVHEIGHHVDQHYTTTKERERFAEAFAKEYG
;
A
#
# COMPACT_ATOMS: atom_id res chain seq x y z
N MET A 1 5.64 -14.11 -18.91
CA MET A 1 4.65 -13.90 -17.86
C MET A 1 5.00 -12.67 -17.05
N TYR A 2 4.02 -11.91 -16.72
CA TYR A 2 4.18 -10.76 -15.88
C TYR A 2 4.63 -11.19 -14.47
N SER A 3 5.71 -10.60 -13.99
CA SER A 3 6.12 -10.79 -12.60
C SER A 3 5.58 -9.64 -11.76
N GLU A 4 4.84 -9.96 -10.74
CA GLU A 4 4.28 -8.96 -9.83
C GLU A 4 5.36 -8.18 -9.12
N ASP A 5 6.54 -8.75 -8.99
CA ASP A 5 7.68 -8.09 -8.36
C ASP A 5 8.19 -6.91 -9.19
N ARG A 6 7.85 -6.83 -10.47
CA ARG A 6 8.25 -5.73 -11.31
C ARG A 6 7.50 -4.44 -11.03
N CYS A 7 6.40 -4.51 -10.33
CA CYS A 7 5.60 -3.33 -10.01
C CYS A 7 6.32 -2.40 -9.04
N THR A 8 7.32 -2.91 -8.34
CA THR A 8 7.95 -2.21 -7.23
C THR A 8 9.46 -2.33 -7.33
N ASN A 9 10.17 -1.38 -6.70
CA ASN A 9 11.62 -1.39 -6.58
C ASN A 9 12.08 -2.08 -5.30
N TRP A 10 11.30 -3.01 -4.80
CA TRP A 10 11.63 -3.67 -3.54
C TRP A 10 12.65 -4.76 -3.76
N THR A 11 13.43 -4.98 -2.73
CA THR A 11 14.35 -6.08 -2.65
C THR A 11 13.98 -6.93 -1.45
N GLU A 12 14.45 -8.18 -1.42
CA GLU A 12 14.21 -9.07 -0.28
C GLU A 12 14.79 -8.53 1.03
N PHE A 13 15.68 -7.52 0.95
CA PHE A 13 16.30 -6.90 2.11
C PHE A 13 15.52 -5.69 2.63
N ASP A 14 14.53 -5.23 1.90
CA ASP A 14 13.70 -4.10 2.33
C ASP A 14 12.81 -4.55 3.50
N PRO A 15 12.96 -3.98 4.71
CA PRO A 15 12.12 -4.38 5.85
C PRO A 15 10.63 -4.12 5.63
N ALA A 16 10.27 -3.11 4.86
CA ALA A 16 8.88 -2.83 4.54
C ALA A 16 8.31 -3.95 3.65
N TRP A 17 9.07 -4.38 2.66
CA TRP A 17 8.67 -5.50 1.82
C TRP A 17 8.54 -6.79 2.64
N ALA A 18 9.48 -7.03 3.54
CA ALA A 18 9.45 -8.22 4.38
C ALA A 18 8.19 -8.27 5.24
N GLU A 19 7.75 -7.12 5.78
CA GLU A 19 6.50 -7.05 6.53
C GLU A 19 5.30 -7.36 5.62
N ALA A 20 5.23 -6.73 4.46
CA ALA A 20 4.14 -6.93 3.51
C ALA A 20 4.03 -8.40 3.10
N LEU A 21 5.16 -9.02 2.79
CA LEU A 21 5.21 -10.42 2.40
C LEU A 21 4.74 -11.34 3.52
N ALA A 22 5.19 -11.10 4.75
CA ALA A 22 4.79 -11.90 5.91
C ALA A 22 3.28 -11.80 6.16
N VAL A 23 2.73 -10.60 6.05
CA VAL A 23 1.29 -10.37 6.22
C VAL A 23 0.51 -11.06 5.09
N TYR A 24 0.97 -10.93 3.86
CA TYR A 24 0.34 -11.60 2.72
C TYR A 24 0.27 -13.12 2.94
N LYS A 25 1.37 -13.72 3.32
CA LYS A 25 1.43 -15.18 3.56
C LYS A 25 0.48 -15.59 4.69
N ARG A 26 0.35 -14.76 5.70
CA ARG A 26 -0.54 -15.04 6.84
C ARG A 26 -2.01 -15.01 6.45
N PHE A 27 -2.39 -14.09 5.56
CA PHE A 27 -3.81 -13.86 5.24
C PHE A 27 -4.26 -14.40 3.90
N ASP A 28 -3.37 -14.82 3.01
CA ASP A 28 -3.72 -15.23 1.66
C ASP A 28 -4.85 -16.28 1.62
N GLY A 29 -4.81 -17.26 2.50
CA GLY A 29 -5.84 -18.30 2.56
C GLY A 29 -7.14 -17.85 3.24
N ARG A 30 -7.20 -16.64 3.76
CA ARG A 30 -8.34 -16.11 4.51
C ARG A 30 -9.08 -15.00 3.78
N ILE A 31 -8.57 -14.57 2.63
CA ILE A 31 -9.21 -13.54 1.83
C ILE A 31 -9.63 -14.13 0.49
N SER A 32 -10.79 -13.70 0.00
CA SER A 32 -11.31 -14.17 -1.27
C SER A 32 -10.36 -13.81 -2.41
N LYS A 33 -10.28 -14.70 -3.40
CA LYS A 33 -9.50 -14.41 -4.61
C LYS A 33 -10.25 -13.51 -5.58
N ASN A 34 -11.54 -13.39 -5.41
CA ASN A 34 -12.38 -12.58 -6.30
C ASN A 34 -13.55 -11.98 -5.52
N PRO A 35 -13.29 -11.10 -4.55
CA PRO A 35 -14.35 -10.51 -3.74
C PRO A 35 -15.12 -9.45 -4.52
N ASP A 36 -16.37 -9.22 -4.12
CA ASP A 36 -17.18 -8.14 -4.68
C ASP A 36 -16.61 -6.78 -4.28
N PHE A 37 -16.01 -6.71 -3.11
CA PHE A 37 -15.35 -5.52 -2.59
C PHE A 37 -14.12 -5.96 -1.80
N PRO A 38 -12.99 -5.24 -1.91
CA PRO A 38 -11.77 -5.66 -1.21
C PRO A 38 -11.93 -5.64 0.29
N LYS A 39 -11.34 -6.61 0.96
CA LYS A 39 -11.32 -6.66 2.41
C LYS A 39 -10.28 -5.67 2.93
N ILE A 40 -10.63 -4.93 3.98
CA ILE A 40 -9.73 -3.96 4.58
C ILE A 40 -9.32 -4.50 5.94
N ILE A 41 -8.02 -4.69 6.13
CA ILE A 41 -7.48 -5.31 7.35
C ILE A 41 -6.44 -4.38 7.95
N ALA A 42 -6.68 -3.95 9.21
CA ALA A 42 -5.72 -3.15 9.94
C ALA A 42 -5.00 -4.01 10.97
N LEU A 43 -3.68 -4.03 10.91
CA LEU A 43 -2.84 -4.74 11.86
C LEU A 43 -2.57 -3.85 13.07
N PRO A 44 -2.29 -4.44 14.25
CA PRO A 44 -1.90 -3.65 15.41
C PRO A 44 -0.66 -2.80 15.12
N THR A 45 -0.67 -1.56 15.57
CA THR A 45 0.45 -0.64 15.36
C THR A 45 1.53 -0.87 16.41
N LEU A 46 2.75 -1.12 15.95
CA LEU A 46 3.89 -1.27 16.84
C LEU A 46 4.27 0.08 17.46
N GLU A 47 4.71 0.07 18.71
CA GLU A 47 5.20 1.28 19.35
C GLU A 47 6.33 1.89 18.53
N GLY A 48 6.29 3.20 18.36
CA GLY A 48 7.23 3.92 17.49
C GLY A 48 6.69 4.24 16.11
N PHE A 49 5.50 3.70 15.80
CA PHE A 49 4.82 3.98 14.53
C PHE A 49 3.47 4.64 14.74
N LEU A 50 3.01 5.32 13.72
CA LEU A 50 1.66 5.87 13.63
C LEU A 50 0.91 5.13 12.52
N ARG A 51 -0.36 4.84 12.75
CA ARG A 51 -1.23 4.34 11.70
C ARG A 51 -1.56 5.53 10.80
N PRO A 52 -1.25 5.44 9.50
CA PRO A 52 -1.41 6.60 8.62
C PRO A 52 -2.85 6.93 8.29
N CYS A 53 -3.75 5.95 8.39
CA CYS A 53 -5.16 6.14 8.06
C CYS A 53 -5.99 5.07 8.75
N SER A 54 -7.30 5.25 8.76
CA SER A 54 -8.23 4.31 9.38
C SER A 54 -8.87 3.40 8.34
N LEU A 55 -9.48 2.31 8.81
CA LEU A 55 -10.31 1.43 7.98
C LEU A 55 -11.39 2.21 7.25
N ASP A 56 -12.08 3.09 7.98
CA ASP A 56 -13.19 3.87 7.41
C ASP A 56 -12.71 4.82 6.31
N GLN A 57 -11.55 5.41 6.49
CA GLN A 57 -10.98 6.30 5.48
C GLN A 57 -10.63 5.54 4.20
N VAL A 58 -10.07 4.35 4.33
CA VAL A 58 -9.75 3.49 3.17
C VAL A 58 -11.05 3.06 2.48
N GLU A 59 -12.03 2.60 3.24
CA GLU A 59 -13.30 2.17 2.67
C GLU A 59 -13.99 3.31 1.93
N SER A 60 -14.06 4.49 2.53
CA SER A 60 -14.68 5.66 1.89
C SER A 60 -14.00 5.99 0.57
N LYS A 61 -12.68 5.96 0.55
CA LYS A 61 -11.94 6.25 -0.69
C LYS A 61 -12.19 5.20 -1.76
N LEU A 62 -12.16 3.93 -1.40
CA LEU A 62 -12.43 2.86 -2.35
C LEU A 62 -13.83 2.98 -2.96
N ARG A 63 -14.81 3.42 -2.17
CA ARG A 63 -16.17 3.62 -2.68
C ARG A 63 -16.32 4.83 -3.61
N GLU A 64 -15.40 5.79 -3.52
CA GLU A 64 -15.37 6.93 -4.45
C GLU A 64 -14.77 6.53 -5.80
N ILE A 65 -13.92 5.51 -5.82
CA ILE A 65 -13.26 5.06 -7.06
C ILE A 65 -14.26 4.30 -7.92
N ILE A 66 -14.15 4.47 -9.23
CA ILE A 66 -14.99 3.75 -10.18
C ILE A 66 -14.82 2.25 -9.94
N PRO A 67 -15.94 1.49 -9.76
CA PRO A 67 -15.87 0.08 -9.38
C PRO A 67 -14.98 -0.78 -10.28
N GLU A 68 -14.91 -0.47 -11.56
CA GLU A 68 -14.08 -1.20 -12.52
C GLU A 68 -12.60 -1.13 -12.18
N TYR A 69 -12.17 -0.05 -11.54
CA TYR A 69 -10.76 0.15 -11.19
C TYR A 69 -10.32 -0.68 -9.98
N ILE A 70 -11.25 -1.09 -9.15
CA ILE A 70 -10.92 -1.94 -7.99
C ILE A 70 -11.41 -3.39 -8.17
N GLU A 71 -11.94 -3.70 -9.35
CA GLU A 71 -12.34 -5.07 -9.64
C GLU A 71 -11.15 -6.01 -9.53
N GLY A 72 -11.32 -7.10 -8.82
CA GLY A 72 -10.25 -8.07 -8.59
C GLY A 72 -9.27 -7.69 -7.49
N LEU A 73 -9.37 -6.50 -6.93
CA LEU A 73 -8.56 -6.12 -5.77
C LEU A 73 -9.05 -6.93 -4.57
N ARG A 74 -8.15 -7.72 -3.99
CA ARG A 74 -8.51 -8.68 -2.93
C ARG A 74 -8.57 -8.04 -1.56
N ALA A 75 -7.58 -7.23 -1.23
CA ALA A 75 -7.49 -6.65 0.10
C ALA A 75 -6.61 -5.40 0.13
N VAL A 76 -6.87 -4.56 1.13
CA VAL A 76 -5.99 -3.46 1.49
C VAL A 76 -5.58 -3.69 2.94
N PHE A 77 -4.28 -3.81 3.17
CA PHE A 77 -3.72 -4.01 4.51
C PHE A 77 -3.16 -2.69 5.02
N ILE A 78 -3.56 -2.32 6.24
CA ILE A 78 -2.97 -1.20 6.96
C ILE A 78 -1.98 -1.82 7.95
N LEU A 79 -0.70 -1.69 7.66
CA LEU A 79 0.35 -2.39 8.39
C LEU A 79 0.73 -1.65 9.66
N GLY A 80 1.27 -2.39 10.61
CA GLY A 80 1.60 -1.87 11.93
C GLY A 80 3.06 -1.51 12.14
N GLY A 81 3.93 -1.89 11.21
CA GLY A 81 5.37 -1.70 11.35
C GLY A 81 6.06 -2.88 12.04
N THR A 82 7.38 -2.90 11.98
CA THR A 82 8.20 -3.93 12.62
C THR A 82 9.41 -3.30 13.29
N GLN A 83 10.00 -4.04 14.24
CA GLN A 83 11.24 -3.61 14.89
C GLN A 83 12.37 -3.41 13.89
N LYS A 84 12.43 -4.25 12.87
CA LYS A 84 13.47 -4.15 11.84
C LYS A 84 13.35 -2.85 11.05
N GLN A 85 12.12 -2.40 10.78
CA GLN A 85 11.90 -1.13 10.11
C GLN A 85 12.33 0.05 10.99
N LEU A 86 12.05 -0.01 12.30
CA LEU A 86 12.49 1.05 13.21
C LEU A 86 14.00 1.17 13.23
N LYS A 87 14.70 0.04 13.26
CA LYS A 87 16.17 0.02 13.30
C LYS A 87 16.80 0.56 12.02
N SER A 88 16.13 0.35 10.88
CA SER A 88 16.64 0.82 9.59
C SER A 88 16.17 2.22 9.25
N TRP A 89 15.30 2.80 10.07
CA TRP A 89 14.73 4.10 9.80
C TRP A 89 15.82 5.17 9.82
N GLY A 90 15.76 6.05 8.83
CA GLY A 90 16.76 7.13 8.70
C GLY A 90 17.89 6.81 7.75
N SER A 91 18.00 5.58 7.30
CA SER A 91 19.05 5.16 6.37
C SER A 91 18.58 5.20 4.91
N SER A 92 17.61 5.96 4.57
CA SER A 92 17.15 6.25 3.22
C SER A 92 15.69 5.90 2.96
N VAL A 93 15.33 5.27 1.98
CA VAL A 93 14.03 5.26 1.34
C VAL A 93 12.90 4.85 2.27
N THR A 94 11.93 5.74 2.42
CA THR A 94 10.68 5.44 3.06
C THR A 94 9.73 4.89 2.02
N THR A 95 9.35 3.65 2.18
CA THR A 95 8.31 3.06 1.37
C THR A 95 6.98 3.25 2.07
N TYR A 96 6.04 3.90 1.41
CA TYR A 96 4.74 4.18 1.99
C TYR A 96 3.70 3.12 1.63
N GLY A 97 3.82 2.51 0.47
CA GLY A 97 2.89 1.50 0.03
C GLY A 97 3.49 0.51 -0.94
N HIS A 98 2.84 -0.64 -1.06
CA HIS A 98 3.17 -1.66 -2.04
C HIS A 98 1.89 -2.19 -2.67
N TYR A 99 2.02 -2.67 -3.90
CA TYR A 99 0.99 -3.46 -4.56
C TYR A 99 1.58 -4.81 -4.95
N TRP A 100 0.92 -5.90 -4.56
CA TRP A 100 1.39 -7.23 -4.90
C TRP A 100 0.26 -8.25 -4.81
N ARG A 101 0.12 -9.06 -5.86
CA ARG A 101 -0.88 -10.13 -5.95
C ARG A 101 -2.29 -9.66 -5.60
N SER A 102 -2.68 -8.57 -6.23
CA SER A 102 -3.99 -7.95 -6.08
C SER A 102 -4.29 -7.48 -4.65
N CYS A 103 -3.25 -7.22 -3.88
CA CYS A 103 -3.34 -6.65 -2.55
C CYS A 103 -2.54 -5.35 -2.47
N ILE A 104 -3.05 -4.42 -1.68
CA ILE A 104 -2.38 -3.16 -1.40
C ILE A 104 -1.92 -3.18 0.05
N PHE A 105 -0.71 -2.72 0.29
CA PHE A 105 -0.12 -2.65 1.63
C PHE A 105 0.24 -1.20 1.93
N LEU A 106 -0.40 -0.63 2.95
CA LEU A 106 -0.12 0.73 3.41
C LEU A 106 0.74 0.62 4.67
N HIS A 107 1.96 1.14 4.60
CA HIS A 107 2.93 0.98 5.67
C HIS A 107 2.71 1.95 6.82
N ALA A 108 3.02 1.50 8.04
CA ALA A 108 3.01 2.36 9.20
C ALA A 108 4.07 3.45 9.05
N TYR A 109 3.80 4.62 9.60
CA TYR A 109 4.65 5.79 9.51
C TYR A 109 5.36 6.01 10.85
N PRO A 110 6.68 6.23 10.86
CA PRO A 110 7.37 6.43 12.13
C PRO A 110 6.90 7.68 12.83
N SER A 111 6.77 7.58 14.14
CA SER A 111 6.31 8.71 14.94
C SER A 111 7.40 9.77 15.13
N GLU A 112 8.66 9.37 15.11
CA GLU A 112 9.79 10.29 15.23
C GLU A 112 10.28 10.76 13.87
N GLY A 113 10.69 12.02 13.78
CA GLY A 113 11.26 12.58 12.55
C GLY A 113 10.27 12.79 11.43
N ARG A 114 8.98 12.67 11.70
CA ARG A 114 7.97 12.85 10.67
C ARG A 114 7.87 14.31 10.25
N ARG A 115 7.65 14.50 8.96
CA ARG A 115 7.49 15.84 8.36
C ARG A 115 6.03 16.26 8.23
N LEU A 116 5.11 15.31 8.31
CA LEU A 116 3.69 15.56 8.16
C LEU A 116 3.00 15.46 9.52
N ASN A 117 2.07 16.38 9.79
CA ASN A 117 1.21 16.23 10.96
C ASN A 117 0.18 15.12 10.68
N PRO A 118 -0.56 14.64 11.72
CA PRO A 118 -1.51 13.54 11.51
C PRO A 118 -2.56 13.79 10.42
N THR A 119 -3.05 15.01 10.28
CA THR A 119 -4.04 15.32 9.25
C THR A 119 -3.42 15.26 7.86
N GLN A 120 -2.24 15.85 7.68
CA GLN A 120 -1.51 15.80 6.42
C GLN A 120 -1.15 14.36 6.06
N LEU A 121 -0.75 13.57 7.04
CA LEU A 121 -0.39 12.18 6.85
C LEU A 121 -1.57 11.37 6.32
N ARG A 122 -2.74 11.51 6.96
CA ARG A 122 -3.95 10.80 6.51
C ARG A 122 -4.34 11.21 5.09
N THR A 123 -4.31 12.50 4.80
CA THR A 123 -4.64 13.01 3.48
C THR A 123 -3.69 12.44 2.43
N TYR A 124 -2.40 12.45 2.71
CA TYR A 124 -1.39 11.93 1.80
C TYR A 124 -1.58 10.43 1.53
N PHE A 125 -1.81 9.63 2.57
CA PHE A 125 -1.98 8.19 2.41
C PHE A 125 -3.26 7.84 1.66
N ILE A 126 -4.34 8.55 1.90
CA ILE A 126 -5.62 8.26 1.25
C ILE A 126 -5.66 8.77 -0.20
N ARG A 127 -5.21 9.99 -0.44
CA ARG A 127 -5.33 10.61 -1.77
C ARG A 127 -4.17 10.30 -2.70
N ASN A 128 -3.02 9.95 -2.16
CA ASN A 128 -1.83 9.70 -2.95
C ASN A 128 -1.41 8.23 -2.88
N VAL A 129 -0.98 7.76 -1.71
CA VAL A 129 -0.40 6.40 -1.60
C VAL A 129 -1.41 5.33 -2.00
N LEU A 130 -2.60 5.33 -1.42
CA LEU A 130 -3.63 4.33 -1.74
C LEU A 130 -3.98 4.35 -3.24
N VAL A 131 -4.25 5.54 -3.78
CA VAL A 131 -4.66 5.66 -5.17
C VAL A 131 -3.53 5.32 -6.13
N HIS A 132 -2.28 5.64 -5.76
CA HIS A 132 -1.12 5.20 -6.53
C HIS A 132 -1.06 3.67 -6.64
N GLU A 133 -1.29 2.96 -5.53
CA GLU A 133 -1.28 1.50 -5.55
C GLU A 133 -2.49 0.93 -6.31
N ILE A 134 -3.63 1.61 -6.28
CA ILE A 134 -4.76 1.24 -7.15
C ILE A 134 -4.36 1.40 -8.61
N GLY A 135 -3.58 2.43 -8.93
CA GLY A 135 -3.03 2.61 -10.27
C GLY A 135 -2.22 1.42 -10.74
N HIS A 136 -1.40 0.84 -9.85
CA HIS A 136 -0.67 -0.38 -10.18
C HIS A 136 -1.63 -1.56 -10.43
N HIS A 137 -2.72 -1.63 -9.69
CA HIS A 137 -3.73 -2.67 -9.89
C HIS A 137 -4.42 -2.53 -11.25
N VAL A 138 -4.72 -1.30 -11.66
CA VAL A 138 -5.39 -1.01 -12.93
C VAL A 138 -4.45 -1.23 -14.12
N ASP A 139 -3.16 -0.97 -13.93
CA ASP A 139 -2.17 -1.02 -15.00
C ASP A 139 -1.95 -2.45 -15.49
N GLN A 140 -2.33 -2.69 -16.74
CA GLN A 140 -2.15 -3.99 -17.40
C GLN A 140 -1.31 -3.88 -18.66
N HIS A 141 -0.77 -2.71 -18.96
CA HIS A 141 -0.13 -2.44 -20.24
C HIS A 141 1.38 -2.27 -20.15
N TYR A 142 1.87 -1.66 -19.10
CA TYR A 142 3.28 -1.32 -19.01
C TYR A 142 4.09 -2.44 -18.36
N THR A 143 5.31 -2.64 -18.84
CA THR A 143 6.17 -3.73 -18.39
C THR A 143 7.41 -3.25 -17.66
N THR A 144 7.84 -2.02 -17.89
CA THR A 144 9.01 -1.47 -17.18
C THR A 144 8.57 -0.80 -15.88
N THR A 145 9.44 -0.84 -14.88
CA THR A 145 9.18 -0.19 -13.59
C THR A 145 8.91 1.31 -13.77
N LYS A 146 9.69 1.96 -14.61
CA LYS A 146 9.56 3.39 -14.88
C LYS A 146 8.18 3.75 -15.44
N GLU A 147 7.72 2.99 -16.42
CA GLU A 147 6.41 3.23 -17.03
C GLU A 147 5.27 2.95 -16.05
N ARG A 148 5.39 1.88 -15.26
CA ARG A 148 4.40 1.53 -14.24
C ARG A 148 4.28 2.60 -13.18
N GLU A 149 5.41 3.12 -12.70
CA GLU A 149 5.39 4.19 -11.71
C GLU A 149 4.80 5.47 -12.28
N ARG A 150 5.11 5.78 -13.53
CA ARG A 150 4.57 6.96 -14.20
C ARG A 150 3.04 6.85 -14.36
N PHE A 151 2.56 5.68 -14.73
CA PHE A 151 1.12 5.43 -14.83
C PHE A 151 0.44 5.60 -13.48
N ALA A 152 1.00 4.99 -12.43
CA ALA A 152 0.43 5.05 -11.09
C ALA A 152 0.40 6.48 -10.54
N GLU A 153 1.45 7.26 -10.79
CA GLU A 153 1.49 8.67 -10.40
C GLU A 153 0.41 9.49 -11.13
N ALA A 154 0.24 9.27 -12.41
CA ALA A 154 -0.78 9.96 -13.19
C ALA A 154 -2.17 9.57 -12.72
N PHE A 155 -2.38 8.29 -12.41
CA PHE A 155 -3.63 7.78 -11.87
C PHE A 155 -3.96 8.44 -10.53
N ALA A 156 -2.98 8.55 -9.64
CA ALA A 156 -3.18 9.18 -8.34
C ALA A 156 -3.48 10.67 -8.48
N LYS A 157 -2.88 11.37 -9.45
CA LYS A 157 -3.20 12.77 -9.71
C LYS A 157 -4.64 12.96 -10.16
N GLU A 158 -5.14 12.06 -10.97
CA GLU A 158 -6.48 12.19 -11.53
C GLU A 158 -7.58 11.78 -10.55
N TYR A 159 -7.35 10.73 -9.79
CA TYR A 159 -8.40 10.13 -8.95
C TYR A 159 -8.16 10.29 -7.45
N GLY A 160 -7.04 10.81 -7.08
CA GLY A 160 -6.66 11.01 -5.68
C GLY A 160 -7.42 12.09 -4.89
#